data_6e851502ea71acaf4f5fe8c40a996f1b
#
_entry.id   6e851502ea71acaf4f5fe8c40a996f1b
#
_cell.length_a   1.000
_cell.length_b   1.000
_cell.length_c   1.000
_cell.angle_alpha   90.00
_cell.angle_beta   90.00
_cell.angle_gamma   90.00
#
_symmetry.space_group_name_H-M   'P 1'
#
loop_
_entity.id
_entity.type
_entity.pdbx_description
1 polymer ?
#
loop_
_entity_poly.entity_id
_entity_poly.type
_entity_poly.pdbx_seq_one_letter_code
_entity_poly.pdbx_strand_id
1 'polypeptide(L)'
;MMANIVAMFHSTLHMDDGYVNHIAIVQDVDGYHNHFLYDEDKGKGAAGTGPFKTIEDAKQDVIAHYPDAKEKEISPAGYRYYSTQRPIMPGGYPKPKNNEVLEIENFDNKKFVEEVGCQAWGYIEYKKPLGHFNIIDYELVAVKIKTLHLKYIGRDDWGRYVYEDENGKLWKNTDCCSPRECCEERGDTLNSSAGNEFDGEPDCFMAAHIKVEYLPEEGGEQDG
;
A
#
# COMPACT_ATOMS: atom_id res chain seq x y z
N MET A 1 -18.61 10.72 13.51
CA MET A 1 -17.86 10.72 12.25
C MET A 1 -16.44 10.33 12.63
N MET A 2 -15.90 9.24 12.10
CA MET A 2 -14.50 8.88 12.38
C MET A 2 -13.58 9.86 11.65
N ALA A 3 -12.51 10.31 12.31
CA ALA A 3 -11.53 11.19 11.71
C ALA A 3 -10.84 10.47 10.53
N ASN A 4 -10.69 11.14 9.39
CA ASN A 4 -9.98 10.59 8.23
C ASN A 4 -8.47 10.73 8.47
N ILE A 5 -7.87 9.74 9.13
CA ILE A 5 -6.43 9.70 9.39
C ILE A 5 -5.72 9.33 8.11
N VAL A 6 -4.81 10.17 7.64
CA VAL A 6 -4.04 9.98 6.40
C VAL A 6 -2.56 9.65 6.62
N ALA A 7 -2.03 9.92 7.81
CA ALA A 7 -0.70 9.48 8.24
C ALA A 7 -0.64 9.35 9.76
N MET A 8 0.15 8.42 10.27
CA MET A 8 0.46 8.30 11.70
C MET A 8 1.97 8.22 11.91
N PHE A 9 2.42 8.83 12.98
CA PHE A 9 3.81 8.79 13.42
C PHE A 9 3.87 8.37 14.89
N HIS A 10 5.02 7.90 15.30
CA HIS A 10 5.37 7.71 16.70
C HIS A 10 6.73 8.33 16.99
N SER A 11 6.85 8.94 18.15
CA SER A 11 8.07 9.55 18.67
C SER A 11 8.21 9.24 20.16
N THR A 12 9.44 9.10 20.62
CA THR A 12 9.77 8.98 22.05
C THR A 12 10.37 10.28 22.60
N LEU A 13 10.60 11.28 21.75
CA LEU A 13 11.15 12.57 22.14
C LEU A 13 10.20 13.30 23.12
N HIS A 14 10.76 13.84 24.19
CA HIS A 14 10.03 14.55 25.26
C HIS A 14 8.98 13.70 26.00
N MET A 15 9.09 12.36 25.93
CA MET A 15 8.21 11.45 26.66
C MET A 15 8.98 10.83 27.84
N ASP A 16 8.26 10.54 28.90
CA ASP A 16 8.80 9.76 30.03
C ASP A 16 9.13 8.32 29.59
N ASP A 17 10.02 7.64 30.29
CA ASP A 17 10.46 6.28 29.98
C ASP A 17 9.27 5.32 29.75
N GLY A 18 9.24 4.74 28.55
CA GLY A 18 8.22 3.77 28.15
C GLY A 18 6.96 4.36 27.52
N TYR A 19 6.84 5.68 27.42
CA TYR A 19 5.74 6.33 26.71
C TYR A 19 6.12 6.65 25.28
N VAL A 20 5.13 6.53 24.39
CA VAL A 20 5.23 6.85 22.96
C VAL A 20 4.20 7.91 22.62
N ASN A 21 4.65 9.01 22.02
CA ASN A 21 3.76 10.00 21.46
C ASN A 21 3.26 9.48 20.10
N HIS A 22 1.98 9.17 20.02
CA HIS A 22 1.29 8.87 18.78
C HIS A 22 0.83 10.19 18.15
N ILE A 23 1.16 10.40 16.88
CA ILE A 23 0.86 11.62 16.14
C ILE A 23 0.04 11.22 14.92
N ALA A 24 -1.17 11.75 14.79
CA ALA A 24 -2.03 11.49 13.63
C ALA A 24 -2.11 12.74 12.74
N ILE A 25 -1.98 12.56 11.43
CA ILE A 25 -2.35 13.56 10.44
C ILE A 25 -3.77 13.23 9.98
N VAL A 26 -4.67 14.17 10.20
CA VAL A 26 -6.09 14.03 9.87
C VAL A 26 -6.42 14.97 8.72
N GLN A 27 -7.11 14.47 7.70
CA GLN A 27 -7.67 15.29 6.64
C GLN A 27 -9.07 15.74 7.02
N ASP A 28 -9.30 17.04 7.01
CA ASP A 28 -10.60 17.67 7.22
C ASP A 28 -10.95 18.54 6.00
N VAL A 29 -12.13 19.18 6.04
CA VAL A 29 -12.65 20.01 4.94
C VAL A 29 -11.82 21.27 4.66
N ASP A 30 -11.03 21.73 5.63
CA ASP A 30 -10.18 22.92 5.53
C ASP A 30 -8.69 22.59 5.31
N GLY A 31 -8.29 21.31 5.31
CA GLY A 31 -6.93 20.89 5.07
C GLY A 31 -6.47 19.73 5.95
N TYR A 32 -5.16 19.65 6.17
CA TYR A 32 -4.54 18.61 6.99
C TYR A 32 -4.19 19.17 8.37
N HIS A 33 -4.49 18.39 9.41
CA HIS A 33 -4.22 18.77 10.80
C HIS A 33 -3.36 17.70 11.48
N ASN A 34 -2.33 18.14 12.19
CA ASN A 34 -1.54 17.26 13.04
C ASN A 34 -2.15 17.21 14.43
N HIS A 35 -2.38 16.01 14.93
CA HIS A 35 -2.86 15.77 16.29
C HIS A 35 -1.77 15.02 17.07
N PHE A 36 -1.18 15.71 18.04
CA PHE A 36 -0.16 15.15 18.94
C PHE A 36 -0.80 14.48 20.14
N LEU A 37 -0.13 13.48 20.72
CA LEU A 37 -0.66 12.63 21.79
C LEU A 37 -2.03 12.03 21.38
N TYR A 38 -2.07 11.49 20.18
CA TYR A 38 -3.30 10.99 19.59
C TYR A 38 -3.75 9.70 20.30
N ASP A 39 -4.98 9.71 20.79
CA ASP A 39 -5.65 8.58 21.42
C ASP A 39 -6.53 7.92 20.36
N GLU A 40 -6.15 6.73 19.90
CA GLU A 40 -6.86 5.98 18.85
C GLU A 40 -8.30 5.61 19.29
N ASP A 41 -8.49 5.32 20.59
CA ASP A 41 -9.82 4.94 21.12
C ASP A 41 -10.77 6.14 21.17
N LYS A 42 -10.24 7.33 21.41
CA LYS A 42 -11.04 8.57 21.49
C LYS A 42 -11.12 9.31 20.16
N GLY A 43 -10.26 8.97 19.17
CA GLY A 43 -10.21 9.62 17.88
C GLY A 43 -9.77 11.09 17.93
N LYS A 44 -8.93 11.48 18.90
CA LYS A 44 -8.46 12.86 19.07
C LYS A 44 -7.10 12.95 19.74
N GLY A 45 -6.36 14.03 19.45
CA GLY A 45 -5.12 14.39 20.13
C GLY A 45 -5.32 15.39 21.25
N ALA A 46 -4.33 15.51 22.13
CA ALA A 46 -4.31 16.49 23.22
C ALA A 46 -3.91 17.90 22.73
N ALA A 47 -3.15 18.00 21.64
CA ALA A 47 -2.72 19.23 21.00
C ALA A 47 -2.67 19.02 19.48
N GLY A 48 -2.63 20.12 18.72
CA GLY A 48 -2.59 20.02 17.26
C GLY A 48 -2.04 21.26 16.59
N THR A 49 -1.63 21.10 15.33
CA THR A 49 -1.22 22.18 14.42
C THR A 49 -1.97 22.06 13.10
N GLY A 50 -2.03 23.11 12.30
CA GLY A 50 -2.74 23.17 11.03
C GLY A 50 -3.77 24.30 10.99
N PRO A 51 -4.60 24.43 9.92
CA PRO A 51 -4.61 23.55 8.76
C PRO A 51 -3.42 23.73 7.82
N PHE A 52 -2.93 22.65 7.25
CA PHE A 52 -1.91 22.63 6.19
C PHE A 52 -2.58 22.38 4.83
N LYS A 53 -2.01 22.92 3.76
CA LYS A 53 -2.56 22.75 2.39
C LYS A 53 -2.27 21.38 1.80
N THR A 54 -1.11 20.81 2.15
CA THR A 54 -0.68 19.50 1.64
C THR A 54 -0.31 18.57 2.80
N ILE A 55 -0.36 17.28 2.54
CA ILE A 55 0.06 16.27 3.53
C ILE A 55 1.58 16.38 3.80
N GLU A 56 2.37 16.76 2.80
CA GLU A 56 3.81 16.97 2.89
C GLU A 56 4.15 18.10 3.87
N ASP A 57 3.42 19.22 3.80
CA ASP A 57 3.59 20.32 4.76
C ASP A 57 3.28 19.86 6.19
N ALA A 58 2.22 19.07 6.35
CA ALA A 58 1.85 18.50 7.64
C ALA A 58 2.92 17.53 8.17
N LYS A 59 3.46 16.66 7.30
CA LYS A 59 4.57 15.74 7.64
C LYS A 59 5.82 16.49 8.04
N GLN A 60 6.18 17.56 7.31
CA GLN A 60 7.34 18.40 7.65
C GLN A 60 7.18 19.05 9.02
N ASP A 61 5.99 19.52 9.36
CA ASP A 61 5.69 20.09 10.67
C ASP A 61 5.85 19.05 11.79
N VAL A 62 5.41 17.78 11.58
CA VAL A 62 5.64 16.68 12.53
C VAL A 62 7.13 16.47 12.76
N ILE A 63 7.93 16.37 11.70
CA ILE A 63 9.37 16.15 11.80
C ILE A 63 10.08 17.36 12.44
N ALA A 64 9.61 18.59 12.19
CA ALA A 64 10.16 19.79 12.84
C ALA A 64 9.97 19.78 14.37
N HIS A 65 8.82 19.29 14.84
CA HIS A 65 8.53 19.17 16.29
C HIS A 65 9.14 17.91 16.92
N TYR A 66 9.22 16.81 16.17
CA TYR A 66 9.69 15.51 16.61
C TYR A 66 10.67 14.92 15.59
N PRO A 67 11.96 15.32 15.61
CA PRO A 67 12.97 14.84 14.66
C PRO A 67 13.23 13.34 14.66
N ASP A 68 12.85 12.64 15.74
CA ASP A 68 12.93 11.19 15.87
C ASP A 68 11.66 10.47 15.38
N ALA A 69 10.64 11.22 14.94
CA ALA A 69 9.36 10.64 14.54
C ALA A 69 9.53 9.70 13.35
N LYS A 70 8.98 8.50 13.51
CA LYS A 70 8.91 7.48 12.46
C LYS A 70 7.48 7.33 12.01
N GLU A 71 7.27 7.40 10.72
CA GLU A 71 5.95 7.14 10.13
C GLU A 71 5.58 5.68 10.39
N LYS A 72 4.43 5.49 11.05
CA LYS A 72 3.83 4.16 11.24
C LYS A 72 3.05 3.87 9.97
N GLU A 73 3.26 2.70 9.36
CA GLU A 73 2.35 2.27 8.30
C GLU A 73 0.92 2.26 8.88
N ILE A 74 0.07 3.14 8.35
CA ILE A 74 -1.35 3.04 8.63
C ILE A 74 -1.80 1.79 7.88
N SER A 75 -2.02 0.72 8.63
CA SER A 75 -2.85 -0.34 8.08
C SER A 75 -4.22 0.29 7.83
N PRO A 76 -4.72 0.31 6.60
CA PRO A 76 -6.07 0.78 6.35
C PRO A 76 -7.02 0.02 7.28
N ALA A 77 -8.18 0.60 7.59
CA ALA A 77 -9.20 -0.05 8.41
C ALA A 77 -9.49 -1.48 7.96
N GLY A 78 -9.24 -1.76 6.67
CA GLY A 78 -9.31 -3.08 6.06
C GLY A 78 -8.68 -3.10 4.67
N TYR A 79 -8.54 -4.31 4.14
CA TYR A 79 -8.09 -4.57 2.77
C TYR A 79 -9.30 -4.86 1.91
N ARG A 80 -9.65 -3.93 1.03
CA ARG A 80 -10.86 -4.03 0.20
C ARG A 80 -10.57 -4.68 -1.15
N TYR A 81 -11.47 -5.60 -1.53
CA TYR A 81 -11.41 -6.37 -2.76
C TYR A 81 -12.78 -6.34 -3.45
N TYR A 82 -12.81 -5.96 -4.71
CA TYR A 82 -14.02 -5.92 -5.51
C TYR A 82 -14.24 -7.21 -6.29
N SER A 83 -15.47 -7.72 -6.25
CA SER A 83 -15.88 -8.86 -7.08
C SER A 83 -16.34 -8.39 -8.45
N THR A 84 -15.60 -8.77 -9.50
CA THR A 84 -15.84 -8.27 -10.86
C THR A 84 -16.71 -9.19 -11.71
N GLN A 85 -16.81 -10.48 -11.38
CA GLN A 85 -17.51 -11.46 -12.22
C GLN A 85 -18.91 -11.80 -11.72
N ARG A 86 -19.14 -11.77 -10.42
CA ARG A 86 -20.41 -12.25 -9.81
C ARG A 86 -20.72 -11.48 -8.51
N PRO A 87 -22.00 -11.43 -8.11
CA PRO A 87 -22.39 -10.96 -6.78
C PRO A 87 -21.72 -11.80 -5.68
N ILE A 88 -21.44 -11.15 -4.55
CA ILE A 88 -20.82 -11.80 -3.40
C ILE A 88 -21.88 -12.59 -2.65
N MET A 89 -21.72 -13.90 -2.60
CA MET A 89 -22.67 -14.81 -1.95
C MET A 89 -21.97 -15.63 -0.86
N PRO A 90 -22.69 -16.10 0.17
CA PRO A 90 -22.13 -17.01 1.15
C PRO A 90 -21.45 -18.21 0.49
N GLY A 91 -20.16 -18.44 0.78
CA GLY A 91 -19.33 -19.48 0.15
C GLY A 91 -18.68 -19.07 -1.18
N GLY A 92 -19.05 -17.92 -1.76
CA GLY A 92 -18.48 -17.39 -3.02
C GLY A 92 -17.33 -16.41 -2.82
N TYR A 93 -16.72 -16.36 -1.64
CA TYR A 93 -15.56 -15.52 -1.32
C TYR A 93 -14.61 -16.24 -0.37
N PRO A 94 -13.30 -15.89 -0.35
CA PRO A 94 -12.32 -16.57 0.49
C PRO A 94 -12.59 -16.37 1.98
N LYS A 95 -12.42 -17.44 2.77
CA LYS A 95 -12.52 -17.42 4.24
C LYS A 95 -11.22 -17.97 4.87
N PRO A 96 -10.10 -17.25 4.79
CA PRO A 96 -8.87 -17.71 5.41
C PRO A 96 -9.03 -17.82 6.92
N LYS A 97 -8.52 -18.91 7.52
CA LYS A 97 -8.69 -19.22 8.96
C LYS A 97 -8.23 -18.10 9.92
N ASN A 98 -7.23 -17.33 9.49
CA ASN A 98 -6.58 -16.29 10.31
C ASN A 98 -6.87 -14.87 9.80
N ASN A 99 -7.94 -14.69 9.02
CA ASN A 99 -8.32 -13.41 8.50
C ASN A 99 -9.82 -13.18 8.73
N GLU A 100 -10.16 -12.03 9.23
CA GLU A 100 -11.52 -11.62 9.56
C GLU A 100 -12.10 -10.82 8.39
N VAL A 101 -13.35 -11.10 8.03
CA VAL A 101 -14.13 -10.29 7.10
C VAL A 101 -14.75 -9.16 7.92
N LEU A 102 -14.41 -7.93 7.58
CA LEU A 102 -14.91 -6.73 8.28
C LEU A 102 -16.23 -6.26 7.69
N GLU A 103 -16.33 -6.28 6.34
CA GLU A 103 -17.50 -5.79 5.64
C GLU A 103 -17.74 -6.56 4.34
N ILE A 104 -19.02 -6.69 3.96
CA ILE A 104 -19.44 -7.14 2.63
C ILE A 104 -20.55 -6.23 2.15
N GLU A 105 -20.38 -5.66 0.96
CA GLU A 105 -21.41 -4.90 0.27
C GLU A 105 -21.67 -5.48 -1.11
N ASN A 106 -22.92 -5.76 -1.45
CA ASN A 106 -23.37 -6.06 -2.81
C ASN A 106 -24.08 -4.84 -3.38
N PHE A 107 -23.76 -4.53 -4.61
CA PHE A 107 -24.49 -3.51 -5.37
C PHE A 107 -25.75 -4.15 -6.01
N ASP A 108 -26.81 -3.38 -6.16
CA ASP A 108 -28.04 -3.85 -6.83
C ASP A 108 -27.78 -4.31 -8.27
N ASN A 109 -26.83 -3.66 -8.93
CA ASN A 109 -26.37 -3.97 -10.28
C ASN A 109 -24.86 -3.78 -10.38
N LYS A 110 -24.24 -4.41 -11.37
CA LYS A 110 -22.83 -4.20 -11.71
C LYS A 110 -22.60 -2.72 -12.05
N LYS A 111 -21.71 -2.03 -11.33
CA LYS A 111 -21.41 -0.61 -11.56
C LYS A 111 -19.92 -0.37 -11.70
N PHE A 112 -19.54 0.69 -12.39
CA PHE A 112 -18.16 1.13 -12.49
C PHE A 112 -17.67 1.66 -11.14
N VAL A 113 -16.47 1.21 -10.73
CA VAL A 113 -15.80 1.59 -9.47
C VAL A 113 -14.49 2.25 -9.82
N GLU A 114 -14.37 3.54 -9.54
CA GLU A 114 -13.19 4.35 -9.86
C GLU A 114 -11.93 3.87 -9.15
N GLU A 115 -12.03 3.42 -7.89
CA GLU A 115 -10.90 2.95 -7.08
C GLU A 115 -10.11 1.80 -7.73
N VAL A 116 -10.77 0.98 -8.54
CA VAL A 116 -10.16 -0.18 -9.22
C VAL A 116 -10.23 -0.07 -10.74
N GLY A 117 -10.83 0.98 -11.29
CA GLY A 117 -10.94 1.25 -12.73
C GLY A 117 -11.75 0.22 -13.50
N CYS A 118 -12.64 -0.53 -12.87
CA CYS A 118 -13.42 -1.58 -13.52
C CYS A 118 -14.84 -1.69 -12.96
N GLN A 119 -15.67 -2.49 -13.65
CA GLN A 119 -17.02 -2.77 -13.17
C GLN A 119 -17.02 -3.89 -12.14
N ALA A 120 -17.75 -3.72 -11.02
CA ALA A 120 -17.89 -4.69 -9.95
C ALA A 120 -19.34 -4.89 -9.49
N TRP A 121 -19.59 -6.03 -8.86
CA TRP A 121 -20.86 -6.39 -8.24
C TRP A 121 -20.94 -6.02 -6.77
N GLY A 122 -19.81 -5.71 -6.12
CA GLY A 122 -19.71 -5.41 -4.71
C GLY A 122 -18.26 -5.51 -4.23
N TYR A 123 -18.05 -5.35 -2.93
CA TYR A 123 -16.74 -5.51 -2.32
C TYR A 123 -16.79 -6.33 -1.03
N ILE A 124 -15.63 -6.86 -0.67
CA ILE A 124 -15.36 -7.52 0.59
C ILE A 124 -14.15 -6.85 1.22
N GLU A 125 -14.25 -6.51 2.48
CA GLU A 125 -13.16 -5.93 3.25
C GLU A 125 -12.66 -6.92 4.29
N TYR A 126 -11.34 -7.11 4.35
CA TYR A 126 -10.66 -8.02 5.27
C TYR A 126 -9.71 -7.27 6.18
N LYS A 127 -9.55 -7.76 7.40
CA LYS A 127 -8.61 -7.19 8.38
C LYS A 127 -7.14 -7.32 7.97
N LYS A 128 -6.80 -8.34 7.17
CA LYS A 128 -5.46 -8.60 6.65
C LYS A 128 -5.50 -8.78 5.14
N PRO A 129 -4.39 -8.57 4.43
CA PRO A 129 -4.37 -8.81 2.99
C PRO A 129 -4.64 -10.29 2.68
N LEU A 130 -5.34 -10.52 1.56
CA LEU A 130 -5.51 -11.86 1.00
C LEU A 130 -4.23 -12.30 0.29
N GLY A 131 -3.95 -13.60 0.36
CA GLY A 131 -2.91 -14.20 -0.44
C GLY A 131 -3.26 -14.21 -1.93
N HIS A 132 -2.23 -14.19 -2.77
CA HIS A 132 -2.34 -14.13 -4.23
C HIS A 132 -3.35 -15.13 -4.82
N PHE A 133 -3.26 -16.40 -4.43
CA PHE A 133 -4.18 -17.45 -4.93
C PHE A 133 -5.64 -17.21 -4.56
N ASN A 134 -5.93 -16.68 -3.36
CA ASN A 134 -7.30 -16.32 -2.98
C ASN A 134 -7.88 -15.24 -3.90
N ILE A 135 -7.06 -14.28 -4.33
CA ILE A 135 -7.49 -13.19 -5.21
C ILE A 135 -7.81 -13.74 -6.60
N ILE A 136 -6.94 -14.59 -7.14
CA ILE A 136 -7.13 -15.21 -8.47
C ILE A 136 -8.32 -16.16 -8.49
N ASP A 137 -8.38 -17.11 -7.55
CA ASP A 137 -9.41 -18.15 -7.50
C ASP A 137 -10.83 -17.58 -7.36
N TYR A 138 -10.94 -16.42 -6.71
CA TYR A 138 -12.22 -15.73 -6.52
C TYR A 138 -12.43 -14.53 -7.44
N GLU A 139 -11.51 -14.29 -8.40
CA GLU A 139 -11.61 -13.22 -9.41
C GLU A 139 -11.83 -11.84 -8.80
N LEU A 140 -11.07 -11.57 -7.74
CA LEU A 140 -11.14 -10.33 -6.98
C LEU A 140 -10.13 -9.30 -7.51
N VAL A 141 -10.48 -8.02 -7.38
CA VAL A 141 -9.56 -6.90 -7.67
C VAL A 141 -9.31 -6.11 -6.40
N ALA A 142 -8.05 -6.02 -6.00
CA ALA A 142 -7.65 -5.31 -4.79
C ALA A 142 -7.58 -3.80 -5.02
N VAL A 143 -8.03 -3.02 -4.05
CA VAL A 143 -7.75 -1.58 -3.99
C VAL A 143 -6.26 -1.37 -3.76
N LYS A 144 -5.66 -0.48 -4.56
CA LYS A 144 -4.24 -0.13 -4.42
C LYS A 144 -4.10 0.95 -3.34
N ILE A 145 -3.49 0.59 -2.23
CA ILE A 145 -3.38 1.46 -1.04
C ILE A 145 -1.95 1.95 -0.77
N LYS A 146 -0.96 1.38 -1.43
CA LYS A 146 0.45 1.75 -1.31
C LYS A 146 1.09 1.80 -2.69
N THR A 147 1.89 2.85 -2.94
CA THR A 147 2.74 2.92 -4.13
C THR A 147 4.15 2.48 -3.76
N LEU A 148 4.76 1.69 -4.62
CA LEU A 148 6.14 1.25 -4.54
C LEU A 148 6.88 1.79 -5.76
N HIS A 149 7.97 2.51 -5.53
CA HIS A 149 8.80 3.05 -6.60
C HIS A 149 9.96 2.08 -6.87
N LEU A 150 10.08 1.65 -8.11
CA LEU A 150 11.06 0.65 -8.52
C LEU A 150 12.09 1.26 -9.47
N LYS A 151 13.37 1.15 -9.11
CA LYS A 151 14.51 1.49 -9.95
C LYS A 151 15.02 0.22 -10.63
N TYR A 152 15.14 0.23 -11.97
CA TYR A 152 15.78 -0.86 -12.69
C TYR A 152 17.27 -0.91 -12.36
N ILE A 153 17.79 -2.10 -12.02
CA ILE A 153 19.19 -2.28 -11.64
C ILE A 153 19.92 -3.35 -12.48
N GLY A 154 19.23 -4.06 -13.36
CA GLY A 154 19.88 -5.02 -14.25
C GLY A 154 19.06 -6.27 -14.55
N ARG A 155 19.75 -7.28 -15.09
CA ARG A 155 19.20 -8.63 -15.32
C ARG A 155 19.98 -9.64 -14.49
N ASP A 156 19.26 -10.57 -13.88
CA ASP A 156 19.87 -11.70 -13.18
C ASP A 156 20.39 -12.76 -14.16
N ASP A 157 21.03 -13.80 -13.63
CA ASP A 157 21.61 -14.92 -14.41
C ASP A 157 20.55 -15.70 -15.21
N TRP A 158 19.27 -15.58 -14.88
CA TRP A 158 18.13 -16.16 -15.58
C TRP A 158 17.55 -15.24 -16.66
N GLY A 159 18.13 -14.04 -16.83
CA GLY A 159 17.68 -13.02 -17.77
C GLY A 159 16.44 -12.23 -17.32
N ARG A 160 16.01 -12.35 -16.05
CA ARG A 160 14.87 -11.63 -15.50
C ARG A 160 15.26 -10.19 -15.18
N TYR A 161 14.36 -9.25 -15.42
CA TYR A 161 14.56 -7.85 -15.03
C TYR A 161 14.48 -7.73 -13.50
N VAL A 162 15.49 -7.08 -12.93
CA VAL A 162 15.62 -6.86 -11.48
C VAL A 162 15.48 -5.37 -11.18
N TYR A 163 14.66 -5.09 -10.18
CA TYR A 163 14.38 -3.74 -9.70
C TYR A 163 14.66 -3.67 -8.21
N GLU A 164 15.04 -2.49 -7.74
CA GLU A 164 15.22 -2.17 -6.33
C GLU A 164 14.18 -1.14 -5.89
N ASP A 165 13.55 -1.37 -4.74
CA ASP A 165 12.64 -0.40 -4.15
C ASP A 165 13.38 0.56 -3.19
N GLU A 166 12.66 1.57 -2.69
CA GLU A 166 13.17 2.59 -1.77
C GLU A 166 13.73 2.04 -0.45
N ASN A 167 13.46 0.77 -0.12
CA ASN A 167 13.97 0.08 1.07
C ASN A 167 15.15 -0.87 0.76
N GLY A 168 15.62 -0.88 -0.49
CA GLY A 168 16.68 -1.79 -0.94
C GLY A 168 16.19 -3.23 -1.16
N LYS A 169 14.88 -3.47 -1.22
CA LYS A 169 14.33 -4.77 -1.53
C LYS A 169 14.31 -5.00 -3.04
N LEU A 170 14.74 -6.21 -3.45
CA LEU A 170 14.81 -6.60 -4.85
C LEU A 170 13.53 -7.30 -5.30
N TRP A 171 13.07 -6.86 -6.46
CA TRP A 171 11.90 -7.36 -7.15
C TRP A 171 12.29 -7.86 -8.53
N LYS A 172 11.83 -9.02 -8.92
CA LYS A 172 12.16 -9.64 -10.20
C LYS A 172 10.91 -9.83 -11.01
N ASN A 173 10.99 -9.48 -12.28
CA ASN A 173 9.94 -9.81 -13.22
C ASN A 173 10.09 -11.28 -13.64
N THR A 174 9.06 -12.09 -13.37
CA THR A 174 9.10 -13.54 -13.68
C THR A 174 8.68 -13.85 -15.12
N ASP A 175 8.24 -12.87 -15.90
CA ASP A 175 7.93 -12.98 -17.33
C ASP A 175 9.15 -12.59 -18.18
N CYS A 176 10.09 -13.53 -18.35
CA CYS A 176 11.35 -13.31 -19.08
C CYS A 176 11.19 -13.23 -20.60
N CYS A 177 10.00 -13.46 -21.15
CA CYS A 177 9.79 -13.61 -22.60
C CYS A 177 9.40 -12.30 -23.28
N SER A 178 9.16 -11.25 -22.54
CA SER A 178 8.68 -9.96 -23.05
C SER A 178 9.73 -8.87 -22.93
N PRO A 179 9.74 -7.87 -23.82
CA PRO A 179 10.51 -6.64 -23.60
C PRO A 179 10.19 -6.01 -22.26
N ARG A 180 11.15 -5.27 -21.67
CA ARG A 180 11.01 -4.67 -20.34
C ARG A 180 9.75 -3.78 -20.23
N GLU A 181 9.52 -2.96 -21.24
CA GLU A 181 8.38 -2.05 -21.31
C GLU A 181 7.04 -2.81 -21.20
N CYS A 182 6.91 -3.94 -21.91
CA CYS A 182 5.70 -4.78 -21.83
C CYS A 182 5.53 -5.45 -20.47
N CYS A 183 6.62 -5.76 -19.79
CA CYS A 183 6.60 -6.32 -18.43
C CYS A 183 6.20 -5.24 -17.42
N GLU A 184 6.71 -4.04 -17.58
CA GLU A 184 6.40 -2.90 -16.72
C GLU A 184 4.93 -2.45 -16.85
N GLU A 185 4.39 -2.45 -18.07
CA GLU A 185 2.97 -2.15 -18.30
C GLU A 185 2.00 -3.14 -17.62
N ARG A 186 2.36 -4.42 -17.55
CA ARG A 186 1.53 -5.43 -16.89
C ARG A 186 1.61 -5.40 -15.38
N GLY A 187 2.79 -5.18 -14.81
CA GLY A 187 3.03 -4.96 -13.36
C GLY A 187 2.67 -6.09 -12.40
N ASP A 188 2.12 -7.20 -12.88
CA ASP A 188 1.57 -8.30 -12.06
C ASP A 188 2.54 -9.49 -11.89
N THR A 189 3.70 -9.43 -12.52
CA THR A 189 4.69 -10.52 -12.57
C THR A 189 5.89 -10.29 -11.65
N LEU A 190 5.81 -9.32 -10.75
CA LEU A 190 6.88 -8.98 -9.83
C LEU A 190 6.85 -9.86 -8.58
N ASN A 191 7.96 -10.54 -8.35
CA ASN A 191 8.20 -11.36 -7.18
C ASN A 191 9.53 -10.98 -6.51
N SER A 192 9.63 -11.20 -5.22
CA SER A 192 10.88 -11.05 -4.47
C SER A 192 11.39 -12.39 -3.99
N SER A 193 12.68 -12.50 -3.67
CA SER A 193 13.25 -13.66 -2.98
C SER A 193 13.30 -13.42 -1.46
N ALA A 194 13.20 -14.47 -0.67
CA ALA A 194 13.30 -14.37 0.78
C ALA A 194 14.69 -13.87 1.24
N GLY A 195 15.76 -14.22 0.51
CA GLY A 195 17.13 -13.79 0.79
C GLY A 195 17.50 -12.40 0.28
N ASN A 196 16.61 -11.73 -0.46
CA ASN A 196 16.89 -10.45 -1.13
C ASN A 196 18.17 -10.48 -2.01
N GLU A 197 18.41 -11.60 -2.68
CA GLU A 197 19.61 -11.80 -3.49
C GLU A 197 19.34 -11.45 -4.95
N PHE A 198 20.34 -10.84 -5.64
CA PHE A 198 20.22 -10.44 -7.05
C PHE A 198 19.92 -11.61 -7.98
N ASP A 199 20.57 -12.77 -7.79
CA ASP A 199 20.36 -13.99 -8.55
C ASP A 199 19.49 -15.03 -7.80
N GLY A 200 18.87 -14.64 -6.67
CA GLY A 200 18.00 -15.53 -5.88
C GLY A 200 16.69 -15.88 -6.58
N GLU A 201 16.11 -17.01 -6.27
CA GLU A 201 14.82 -17.46 -6.83
C GLU A 201 13.67 -16.60 -6.28
N PRO A 202 12.82 -16.00 -7.13
CA PRO A 202 11.69 -15.17 -6.70
C PRO A 202 10.49 -16.07 -6.31
N ASP A 203 10.31 -16.29 -5.02
CA ASP A 203 9.28 -17.16 -4.44
C ASP A 203 8.16 -16.39 -3.71
N CYS A 204 8.32 -15.07 -3.53
CA CYS A 204 7.38 -14.24 -2.79
C CYS A 204 6.64 -13.28 -3.73
N PHE A 205 5.35 -13.53 -3.97
CA PHE A 205 4.51 -12.65 -4.78
C PHE A 205 4.39 -11.25 -4.19
N MET A 206 4.35 -10.24 -5.07
CA MET A 206 3.99 -8.90 -4.66
C MET A 206 2.54 -8.86 -4.16
N ALA A 207 2.30 -8.15 -3.08
CA ALA A 207 0.96 -8.00 -2.54
C ALA A 207 0.06 -7.21 -3.51
N ALA A 208 -1.14 -7.72 -3.76
CA ALA A 208 -2.04 -7.19 -4.79
C ALA A 208 -2.51 -5.74 -4.55
N HIS A 209 -2.43 -5.25 -3.31
CA HIS A 209 -2.79 -3.88 -2.95
C HIS A 209 -1.67 -2.85 -3.19
N ILE A 210 -0.54 -3.28 -3.76
CA ILE A 210 0.58 -2.40 -4.11
C ILE A 210 0.43 -1.92 -5.56
N LYS A 211 0.50 -0.61 -5.76
CA LYS A 211 0.71 0.02 -7.07
C LYS A 211 2.21 0.13 -7.32
N VAL A 212 2.66 -0.21 -8.49
CA VAL A 212 4.06 -0.05 -8.88
C VAL A 212 4.19 1.19 -9.77
N GLU A 213 5.23 1.98 -9.51
CA GLU A 213 5.68 3.07 -10.36
C GLU A 213 7.16 2.87 -10.65
N TYR A 214 7.52 2.79 -11.94
CA TYR A 214 8.90 2.62 -12.36
C TYR A 214 9.58 3.98 -12.47
N LEU A 215 10.75 4.10 -11.82
CA LEU A 215 11.56 5.31 -11.91
C LEU A 215 12.29 5.36 -13.26
N PRO A 216 12.42 6.55 -13.87
CA PRO A 216 13.21 6.72 -15.09
C PRO A 216 14.68 6.34 -14.82
N GLU A 217 15.33 5.78 -15.82
CA GLU A 217 16.77 5.55 -15.76
C GLU A 217 17.50 6.90 -15.68
N GLU A 218 18.36 7.05 -14.67
CA GLU A 218 19.25 8.21 -14.57
C GLU A 218 20.22 8.15 -15.76
N GLY A 219 19.96 9.00 -16.77
CA GLY A 219 20.84 9.37 -17.86
C GLY A 219 21.88 8.34 -18.32
N GLY A 220 21.46 7.38 -19.13
CA GLY A 220 22.39 6.77 -20.06
C GLY A 220 22.73 7.83 -21.11
N GLU A 221 23.95 8.38 -21.07
CA GLU A 221 24.51 9.11 -22.20
C GLU A 221 24.32 8.23 -23.43
N GLN A 222 23.59 8.75 -24.41
CA GLN A 222 23.58 8.19 -25.74
C GLN A 222 25.00 8.38 -26.30
N ASP A 223 25.84 7.34 -26.18
CA ASP A 223 27.01 7.23 -26.99
C ASP A 223 26.56 7.13 -28.44
N GLY A 224 26.76 8.24 -29.17
CA GLY A 224 26.51 8.41 -30.59
C GLY A 224 27.56 7.76 -31.48
#